data_e437ed45b6129ae0731d0616960a4c21
#
_entry.id   e437ed45b6129ae0731d0616960a4c21
#
_cell.length_a   1.000
_cell.length_b   1.000
_cell.length_c   1.000
_cell.angle_alpha   90.00
_cell.angle_beta   90.00
_cell.angle_gamma   90.00
#
_symmetry.space_group_name_H-M   'P 1'
#
loop_
_entity.id
_entity.type
_entity.pdbx_description
1 polymer ?
#
loop_
_entity_poly.entity_id
_entity_poly.type
_entity_poly.pdbx_seq_one_letter_code
_entity_poly.pdbx_strand_id
1 'polypeptide(L)'
;KYRLENSINWQLAIIKDVKQFSAKIETENKIEGVIRYQNISWTKKEFKDLFRIGDVIYVKKEDKNFFSLQQLPKINGGIVVIDPYTGRVMALSGGFSFKNSEFNRVSQALRQPGSAFKPFIYALALENQYTPSSLVLDAPLVLDQGVDLKKWKPENYGKKFYGLSTLRVGLEKSRNLMTVRIAQNLGVDKVAKFSKELKIYDNPEELLSISL
;
A
#
# COMPACT_ATOMS: atom_id res chain seq x y z
N LYS A 1 9.66 3.58 26.63
CA LYS A 1 9.45 4.15 25.27
C LYS A 1 10.63 5.08 24.94
N TYR A 2 10.95 5.25 23.66
CA TYR A 2 12.04 6.09 23.18
C TYR A 2 11.51 7.33 22.45
N ARG A 3 12.33 8.37 22.35
CA ARG A 3 11.99 9.56 21.58
C ARG A 3 12.04 9.26 20.08
N LEU A 4 11.05 9.76 19.35
CA LEU A 4 11.00 9.73 17.89
C LEU A 4 11.82 10.90 17.29
N GLU A 5 11.93 10.94 15.97
CA GLU A 5 12.52 12.05 15.26
C GLU A 5 11.73 13.35 15.47
N ASN A 6 12.41 14.48 15.41
CA ASN A 6 11.77 15.79 15.55
C ASN A 6 10.71 16.10 14.47
N SER A 7 10.80 15.42 13.31
CA SER A 7 9.78 15.50 12.27
C SER A 7 8.43 14.90 12.68
N ILE A 8 8.44 14.00 13.69
CA ILE A 8 7.24 13.40 14.26
C ILE A 8 6.89 14.23 15.50
N ASN A 9 5.88 15.08 15.39
CA ASN A 9 5.40 15.99 16.44
C ASN A 9 4.71 15.24 17.61
N TRP A 10 5.28 14.10 18.03
CA TRP A 10 4.83 13.33 19.17
C TRP A 10 5.81 13.46 20.31
N GLN A 11 5.31 13.48 21.53
CA GLN A 11 6.10 13.54 22.74
C GLN A 11 5.65 12.48 23.74
N LEU A 12 6.50 12.15 24.67
CA LEU A 12 6.15 11.25 25.76
C LEU A 12 5.37 12.02 26.84
N ALA A 13 4.39 11.37 27.40
CA ALA A 13 3.63 11.88 28.54
C ALA A 13 3.31 10.75 29.53
N ILE A 14 3.23 11.09 30.79
CA ILE A 14 2.78 10.18 31.87
C ILE A 14 1.34 10.50 32.23
N ILE A 15 0.54 9.44 32.46
CA ILE A 15 -0.82 9.57 32.95
C ILE A 15 -0.78 9.91 34.43
N LYS A 16 -1.38 11.04 34.81
CA LYS A 16 -1.49 11.51 36.21
C LYS A 16 -2.82 11.19 36.86
N ASP A 17 -3.91 11.20 36.08
CA ASP A 17 -5.27 10.94 36.57
C ASP A 17 -6.14 10.40 35.44
N VAL A 18 -7.08 9.52 35.75
CA VAL A 18 -8.00 8.91 34.79
C VAL A 18 -9.43 9.09 35.25
N LYS A 19 -10.24 9.79 34.48
CA LYS A 19 -11.65 9.99 34.67
C LYS A 19 -12.46 9.23 33.60
N GLN A 20 -13.77 9.21 33.76
CA GLN A 20 -14.67 8.50 32.84
C GLN A 20 -14.49 8.94 31.37
N PHE A 21 -14.32 10.25 31.11
CA PHE A 21 -14.27 10.81 29.75
C PHE A 21 -12.99 11.64 29.47
N SER A 22 -12.01 11.57 30.34
CA SER A 22 -10.75 12.29 30.17
C SER A 22 -9.61 11.68 30.98
N ALA A 23 -8.38 11.93 30.56
CA ALA A 23 -7.20 11.64 31.35
C ALA A 23 -6.32 12.89 31.43
N LYS A 24 -5.78 13.18 32.64
CA LYS A 24 -4.76 14.17 32.84
C LYS A 24 -3.39 13.59 32.57
N ILE A 25 -2.56 14.33 31.89
CA ILE A 25 -1.19 13.95 31.53
C ILE A 25 -0.21 15.03 31.92
N GLU A 26 1.04 14.63 32.09
CA GLU A 26 2.21 15.52 32.14
C GLU A 26 3.21 15.04 31.09
N THR A 27 3.60 15.95 30.19
CA THR A 27 4.60 15.64 29.15
C THR A 27 6.01 15.59 29.73
N GLU A 28 6.95 15.07 28.97
CA GLU A 28 8.37 15.06 29.33
C GLU A 28 8.95 16.45 29.57
N ASN A 29 8.33 17.49 28.99
CA ASN A 29 8.69 18.90 29.20
C ASN A 29 7.90 19.54 30.36
N LYS A 30 7.29 18.74 31.23
CA LYS A 30 6.48 19.17 32.38
C LYS A 30 5.27 20.06 32.03
N ILE A 31 4.74 19.89 30.83
CA ILE A 31 3.50 20.56 30.41
C ILE A 31 2.32 19.69 30.82
N GLU A 32 1.43 20.22 31.63
CA GLU A 32 0.19 19.57 31.97
C GLU A 32 -0.82 19.66 30.81
N GLY A 33 -1.57 18.60 30.60
CA GLY A 33 -2.55 18.51 29.55
C GLY A 33 -3.67 17.52 29.82
N VAL A 34 -4.64 17.49 28.90
CA VAL A 34 -5.81 16.63 28.98
C VAL A 34 -6.03 15.90 27.67
N ILE A 35 -6.27 14.62 27.77
CA ILE A 35 -6.78 13.79 26.66
C ILE A 35 -8.29 13.67 26.85
N ARG A 36 -9.08 14.02 25.83
CA ARG A 36 -10.55 13.92 25.80
C ARG A 36 -10.99 12.67 25.04
N TYR A 37 -12.24 12.28 25.21
CA TYR A 37 -12.81 11.10 24.53
C TYR A 37 -12.63 11.13 23.00
N GLN A 38 -12.88 12.25 22.35
CA GLN A 38 -12.68 12.41 20.91
C GLN A 38 -11.23 12.10 20.45
N ASN A 39 -10.25 12.31 21.33
CA ASN A 39 -8.83 12.11 21.05
C ASN A 39 -8.35 10.65 21.24
N ILE A 40 -9.25 9.76 21.68
CA ILE A 40 -9.01 8.31 21.80
C ILE A 40 -10.06 7.47 21.06
N SER A 41 -11.04 8.10 20.39
CA SER A 41 -12.20 7.43 19.75
C SER A 41 -11.78 6.33 18.76
N TRP A 42 -10.64 6.49 18.11
CA TRP A 42 -10.08 5.49 17.20
C TRP A 42 -9.72 4.16 17.88
N THR A 43 -9.50 4.16 19.21
CA THR A 43 -9.21 2.95 19.98
C THR A 43 -10.43 2.09 20.25
N LYS A 44 -11.64 2.67 20.16
CA LYS A 44 -12.93 2.04 20.52
C LYS A 44 -12.96 1.50 21.96
N LYS A 45 -12.17 2.09 22.88
CA LYS A 45 -12.06 1.68 24.29
C LYS A 45 -12.43 2.83 25.22
N GLU A 46 -12.83 2.48 26.44
CA GLU A 46 -13.03 3.45 27.52
C GLU A 46 -11.71 3.83 28.17
N PHE A 47 -11.66 4.99 28.84
CA PHE A 47 -10.44 5.49 29.49
C PHE A 47 -9.86 4.54 30.53
N LYS A 48 -10.71 3.94 31.37
CA LYS A 48 -10.33 2.97 32.41
C LYS A 48 -9.71 1.67 31.87
N ASP A 49 -10.08 1.30 30.63
CA ASP A 49 -9.56 0.09 29.99
C ASP A 49 -8.27 0.39 29.19
N LEU A 50 -8.04 1.68 28.92
CA LEU A 50 -6.94 2.12 28.08
C LEU A 50 -5.76 2.64 28.88
N PHE A 51 -6.01 3.28 30.04
CA PHE A 51 -5.01 3.99 30.81
C PHE A 51 -4.98 3.55 32.28
N ARG A 52 -3.75 3.51 32.81
CA ARG A 52 -3.47 3.42 34.25
C ARG A 52 -2.62 4.62 34.67
N ILE A 53 -2.80 5.11 35.90
CA ILE A 53 -1.94 6.14 36.44
C ILE A 53 -0.50 5.63 36.43
N GLY A 54 0.41 6.48 35.93
CA GLY A 54 1.83 6.11 35.76
C GLY A 54 2.17 5.56 34.37
N ASP A 55 1.20 5.24 33.52
CA ASP A 55 1.47 4.82 32.15
C ASP A 55 2.20 5.90 31.36
N VAL A 56 3.24 5.50 30.63
CA VAL A 56 3.94 6.38 29.67
C VAL A 56 3.41 6.12 28.27
N ILE A 57 2.89 7.17 27.64
CA ILE A 57 2.22 7.11 26.34
C ILE A 57 2.84 8.11 25.37
N TYR A 58 2.60 7.90 24.06
CA TYR A 58 2.84 8.96 23.08
C TYR A 58 1.61 9.83 22.93
N VAL A 59 1.86 11.14 22.89
CA VAL A 59 0.80 12.13 22.67
C VAL A 59 1.24 13.14 21.62
N LYS A 60 0.27 13.68 20.89
CA LYS A 60 0.44 14.81 19.98
C LYS A 60 -0.38 15.98 20.53
N LYS A 61 0.24 17.17 20.58
CA LYS A 61 -0.46 18.39 20.98
C LYS A 61 -1.41 18.80 19.86
N GLU A 62 -2.68 19.02 20.20
CA GLU A 62 -3.72 19.48 19.25
C GLU A 62 -3.99 20.98 19.42
N ASP A 63 -4.28 21.42 20.64
CA ASP A 63 -4.52 22.83 20.97
C ASP A 63 -4.14 23.08 22.43
N LYS A 64 -3.80 24.33 22.80
CA LYS A 64 -3.44 24.79 24.15
C LYS A 64 -2.98 23.68 25.11
N ASN A 65 -3.92 23.09 25.85
CA ASN A 65 -3.68 22.01 26.82
C ASN A 65 -4.31 20.67 26.43
N PHE A 66 -4.75 20.51 25.16
CA PHE A 66 -5.35 19.28 24.69
C PHE A 66 -4.37 18.47 23.86
N PHE A 67 -4.39 17.17 24.12
CA PHE A 67 -3.50 16.21 23.49
C PHE A 67 -4.32 15.02 22.94
N SER A 68 -3.87 14.45 21.85
CA SER A 68 -4.38 13.19 21.32
C SER A 68 -3.42 12.04 21.62
N LEU A 69 -4.01 10.90 21.97
CA LEU A 69 -3.24 9.66 22.12
C LEU A 69 -2.68 9.23 20.78
N GLN A 70 -1.43 8.82 20.79
CA GLN A 70 -0.75 8.29 19.62
C GLN A 70 -0.21 6.88 19.90
N GLN A 71 -0.15 6.07 18.85
CA GLN A 71 0.42 4.73 18.91
C GLN A 71 1.37 4.51 17.75
N LEU A 72 2.53 3.91 18.02
CA LEU A 72 3.43 3.48 16.95
C LEU A 72 2.68 2.50 16.02
N PRO A 73 2.68 2.75 14.72
CA PRO A 73 2.03 1.85 13.78
C PRO A 73 2.73 0.49 13.78
N LYS A 74 1.94 -0.58 13.77
CA LYS A 74 2.45 -1.95 13.59
C LYS A 74 2.76 -2.23 12.11
N ILE A 75 2.08 -1.52 11.22
CA ILE A 75 2.25 -1.62 9.76
C ILE A 75 3.06 -0.42 9.31
N ASN A 76 4.02 -0.65 8.44
CA ASN A 76 4.77 0.38 7.76
C ASN A 76 4.52 0.33 6.26
N GLY A 77 4.69 1.47 5.60
CA GLY A 77 4.60 1.62 4.16
C GLY A 77 5.66 2.58 3.64
N GLY A 78 5.70 2.76 2.35
CA GLY A 78 6.50 3.77 1.70
C GLY A 78 5.64 4.56 0.73
N ILE A 79 6.04 5.79 0.46
CA ILE A 79 5.45 6.66 -0.56
C ILE A 79 6.57 7.34 -1.35
N VAL A 80 6.36 7.45 -2.65
CA VAL A 80 7.17 8.26 -3.53
C VAL A 80 6.28 9.19 -4.34
N VAL A 81 6.68 10.44 -4.47
CA VAL A 81 6.01 11.45 -5.30
C VAL A 81 6.94 11.80 -6.43
N ILE A 82 6.47 11.62 -7.65
CA ILE A 82 7.24 11.80 -8.88
C ILE A 82 6.55 12.85 -9.74
N ASP A 83 7.33 13.77 -10.28
CA ASP A 83 6.87 14.67 -11.33
C ASP A 83 6.65 13.86 -12.63
N PRO A 84 5.42 13.80 -13.15
CA PRO A 84 5.11 12.98 -14.31
C PRO A 84 5.75 13.46 -15.62
N TYR A 85 6.16 14.72 -15.70
CA TYR A 85 6.77 15.29 -16.91
C TYR A 85 8.27 15.07 -16.95
N THR A 86 8.94 15.10 -15.83
CA THR A 86 10.40 15.02 -15.76
C THR A 86 10.92 13.71 -15.20
N GLY A 87 10.05 12.90 -14.56
CA GLY A 87 10.42 11.70 -13.82
C GLY A 87 11.19 11.96 -12.52
N ARG A 88 11.33 13.23 -12.10
CA ARG A 88 12.05 13.59 -10.87
C ARG A 88 11.28 13.16 -9.63
N VAL A 89 11.99 12.55 -8.69
CA VAL A 89 11.44 12.26 -7.37
C VAL A 89 11.38 13.57 -6.56
N MET A 90 10.16 14.02 -6.27
CA MET A 90 9.90 15.25 -5.51
C MET A 90 9.89 15.00 -4.00
N ALA A 91 9.41 13.84 -3.56
CA ALA A 91 9.42 13.43 -2.17
C ALA A 91 9.47 11.91 -2.07
N LEU A 92 10.08 11.41 -1.00
CA LEU A 92 10.19 9.99 -0.72
C LEU A 92 10.15 9.76 0.80
N SER A 93 9.33 8.81 1.24
CA SER A 93 9.35 8.32 2.62
C SER A 93 9.25 6.80 2.60
N GLY A 94 10.22 6.13 3.19
CA GLY A 94 10.32 4.66 3.21
C GLY A 94 9.74 4.00 4.45
N GLY A 95 9.17 4.77 5.38
CA GLY A 95 8.61 4.26 6.64
C GLY A 95 8.16 5.37 7.56
N PHE A 96 7.59 4.99 8.70
CA PHE A 96 7.08 5.92 9.69
C PHE A 96 8.19 6.68 10.45
N SER A 97 9.26 5.98 10.82
CA SER A 97 10.34 6.52 11.66
C SER A 97 11.65 5.81 11.33
N PHE A 98 12.68 6.56 10.98
CA PHE A 98 14.02 6.02 10.72
C PHE A 98 14.61 5.37 11.98
N LYS A 99 14.46 6.00 13.15
CA LYS A 99 14.90 5.44 14.43
C LYS A 99 14.22 4.12 14.80
N ASN A 100 13.00 3.92 14.30
CA ASN A 100 12.26 2.66 14.53
C ASN A 100 12.63 1.58 13.51
N SER A 101 12.91 1.97 12.27
CA SER A 101 13.30 1.08 11.19
C SER A 101 14.03 1.86 10.10
N GLU A 102 15.33 1.56 9.92
CA GLU A 102 16.16 2.16 8.88
C GLU A 102 15.83 1.62 7.48
N PHE A 103 15.06 0.53 7.40
CA PHE A 103 14.68 -0.10 6.15
C PHE A 103 13.76 0.79 5.33
N ASN A 104 14.26 1.25 4.18
CA ASN A 104 13.52 2.08 3.23
C ASN A 104 12.66 1.20 2.31
N ARG A 105 11.36 1.22 2.54
CA ARG A 105 10.41 0.38 1.79
C ARG A 105 10.18 0.82 0.35
N VAL A 106 10.57 2.03 -0.01
CA VAL A 106 10.48 2.50 -1.40
C VAL A 106 11.62 1.95 -2.26
N SER A 107 12.85 1.92 -1.71
CA SER A 107 14.04 1.56 -2.48
C SER A 107 14.60 0.17 -2.19
N GLN A 108 14.24 -0.44 -1.05
CA GLN A 108 14.83 -1.71 -0.59
C GLN A 108 13.82 -2.86 -0.52
N ALA A 109 12.51 -2.57 -0.44
CA ALA A 109 11.51 -3.61 -0.37
C ALA A 109 11.23 -4.19 -1.76
N LEU A 110 11.64 -5.41 -1.99
CA LEU A 110 11.24 -6.18 -3.17
C LEU A 110 9.81 -6.70 -2.94
N ARG A 111 8.88 -6.25 -3.74
CA ARG A 111 7.46 -6.63 -3.66
C ARG A 111 6.92 -6.92 -5.05
N GLN A 112 6.05 -7.93 -5.13
CA GLN A 112 5.30 -8.19 -6.35
C GLN A 112 4.42 -6.96 -6.67
N PRO A 113 4.47 -6.41 -7.90
CA PRO A 113 3.71 -5.21 -8.25
C PRO A 113 2.21 -5.45 -8.32
N GLY A 114 1.78 -6.70 -8.53
CA GLY A 114 0.36 -7.03 -8.69
C GLY A 114 -0.26 -6.22 -9.83
N SER A 115 -1.49 -5.76 -9.65
CA SER A 115 -2.22 -5.00 -10.67
C SER A 115 -1.55 -3.67 -11.09
N ALA A 116 -0.54 -3.18 -10.37
CA ALA A 116 0.26 -2.05 -10.82
C ALA A 116 1.11 -2.37 -12.07
N PHE A 117 1.30 -3.66 -12.39
CA PHE A 117 1.98 -4.09 -13.60
C PHE A 117 1.09 -4.04 -14.86
N LYS A 118 -0.23 -4.07 -14.71
CA LYS A 118 -1.18 -4.09 -15.86
C LYS A 118 -0.98 -2.95 -16.86
N PRO A 119 -0.75 -1.68 -16.47
CA PRO A 119 -0.50 -0.61 -17.43
C PRO A 119 0.60 -0.93 -18.43
N PHE A 120 1.65 -1.66 -18.02
CA PHE A 120 2.74 -2.05 -18.90
C PHE A 120 2.33 -3.13 -19.91
N ILE A 121 1.49 -4.10 -19.50
CA ILE A 121 0.90 -5.07 -20.43
C ILE A 121 0.02 -4.37 -21.47
N TYR A 122 -0.78 -3.41 -21.04
CA TYR A 122 -1.65 -2.64 -21.92
C TYR A 122 -0.87 -1.69 -22.84
N ALA A 123 0.23 -1.10 -22.38
CA ALA A 123 1.14 -0.33 -23.23
C ALA A 123 1.74 -1.21 -24.33
N LEU A 124 2.27 -2.37 -23.95
CA LEU A 124 2.80 -3.35 -24.93
C LEU A 124 1.71 -3.81 -25.91
N ALA A 125 0.45 -3.95 -25.47
CA ALA A 125 -0.66 -4.27 -26.36
C ALA A 125 -0.89 -3.17 -27.39
N LEU A 126 -0.89 -1.90 -26.97
CA LEU A 126 -1.05 -0.76 -27.89
C LEU A 126 0.06 -0.69 -28.93
N GLU A 127 1.30 -1.06 -28.56
CA GLU A 127 2.42 -1.17 -29.52
C GLU A 127 2.28 -2.36 -30.49
N ASN A 128 1.42 -3.33 -30.16
CA ASN A 128 1.18 -4.55 -30.95
C ASN A 128 -0.24 -4.59 -31.54
N GLN A 129 -0.67 -3.49 -32.17
CA GLN A 129 -1.91 -3.35 -32.94
C GLN A 129 -3.22 -3.36 -32.16
N TYR A 130 -3.21 -3.41 -30.84
CA TYR A 130 -4.41 -3.15 -30.05
C TYR A 130 -4.72 -1.66 -30.05
N THR A 131 -6.01 -1.35 -29.92
CA THR A 131 -6.50 0.02 -29.71
C THR A 131 -7.30 0.07 -28.40
N PRO A 132 -7.55 1.24 -27.83
CA PRO A 132 -8.41 1.36 -26.65
C PRO A 132 -9.81 0.75 -26.83
N SER A 133 -10.28 0.62 -28.08
CA SER A 133 -11.59 0.04 -28.45
C SER A 133 -11.51 -1.46 -28.79
N SER A 134 -10.33 -2.06 -28.85
CA SER A 134 -10.17 -3.50 -29.11
C SER A 134 -10.92 -4.31 -28.07
N LEU A 135 -11.70 -5.29 -28.55
CA LEU A 135 -12.50 -6.15 -27.68
C LEU A 135 -11.67 -7.33 -27.20
N VAL A 136 -11.71 -7.57 -25.89
CA VAL A 136 -11.08 -8.71 -25.21
C VAL A 136 -12.13 -9.40 -24.35
N LEU A 137 -12.12 -10.72 -24.34
CA LEU A 137 -13.10 -11.52 -23.62
C LEU A 137 -12.75 -11.63 -22.14
N ASP A 138 -13.65 -11.18 -21.25
CA ASP A 138 -13.61 -11.40 -19.81
C ASP A 138 -14.47 -12.61 -19.46
N ALA A 139 -13.90 -13.82 -19.56
CA ALA A 139 -14.57 -15.10 -19.31
C ALA A 139 -13.59 -16.07 -18.64
N PRO A 140 -14.06 -17.17 -18.07
CA PRO A 140 -13.22 -18.20 -17.46
C PRO A 140 -12.07 -18.63 -18.37
N LEU A 141 -10.91 -18.82 -17.77
CA LEU A 141 -9.70 -19.24 -18.44
C LEU A 141 -9.01 -20.32 -17.62
N VAL A 142 -8.59 -21.39 -18.27
CA VAL A 142 -7.80 -22.45 -17.67
C VAL A 142 -6.55 -22.62 -18.51
N LEU A 143 -5.40 -22.45 -17.88
CA LEU A 143 -4.10 -22.50 -18.54
C LEU A 143 -3.31 -23.70 -18.04
N ASP A 144 -2.69 -24.40 -18.98
CA ASP A 144 -1.72 -25.43 -18.70
C ASP A 144 -0.35 -24.76 -18.50
N GLN A 145 0.32 -25.05 -17.41
CA GLN A 145 1.62 -24.44 -17.07
C GLN A 145 2.80 -25.43 -17.26
N GLY A 146 2.53 -26.64 -17.78
CA GLY A 146 3.53 -27.69 -18.01
C GLY A 146 3.20 -28.98 -17.28
N VAL A 147 4.01 -30.02 -17.54
CA VAL A 147 3.72 -31.43 -17.19
C VAL A 147 3.56 -31.65 -15.68
N ASP A 148 4.29 -30.93 -14.85
CA ASP A 148 4.30 -31.11 -13.39
C ASP A 148 3.57 -30.01 -12.60
N LEU A 149 2.98 -29.04 -13.29
CA LEU A 149 2.30 -27.92 -12.65
C LEU A 149 0.77 -28.08 -12.71
N LYS A 150 0.08 -27.69 -11.64
CA LYS A 150 -1.38 -27.64 -11.62
C LYS A 150 -1.87 -26.62 -12.64
N LYS A 151 -2.97 -26.94 -13.33
CA LYS A 151 -3.65 -25.99 -14.23
C LYS A 151 -3.96 -24.70 -13.48
N TRP A 152 -3.55 -23.57 -14.03
CA TRP A 152 -3.78 -22.26 -13.45
C TRP A 152 -5.15 -21.72 -13.89
N LYS A 153 -5.94 -21.28 -12.93
CA LYS A 153 -7.30 -20.73 -13.13
C LYS A 153 -7.35 -19.32 -12.55
N PRO A 154 -6.89 -18.30 -13.28
CA PRO A 154 -7.01 -16.93 -12.82
C PRO A 154 -8.47 -16.52 -12.69
N GLU A 155 -8.75 -15.64 -11.74
CA GLU A 155 -10.08 -15.08 -11.51
C GLU A 155 -10.01 -13.55 -11.40
N ASN A 156 -11.10 -12.87 -11.73
CA ASN A 156 -11.27 -11.48 -11.36
C ASN A 156 -11.46 -11.35 -9.83
N TYR A 157 -11.04 -10.23 -9.24
CA TYR A 157 -11.16 -10.01 -7.80
C TYR A 157 -12.59 -10.25 -7.28
N GLY A 158 -13.61 -9.80 -8.02
CA GLY A 158 -15.02 -10.00 -7.67
C GLY A 158 -15.60 -11.35 -8.07
N LYS A 159 -14.80 -12.31 -8.56
CA LYS A 159 -15.24 -13.64 -9.04
C LYS A 159 -16.37 -13.62 -10.08
N LYS A 160 -16.51 -12.49 -10.81
CA LYS A 160 -17.51 -12.28 -11.85
C LYS A 160 -16.84 -12.16 -13.22
N PHE A 161 -17.61 -12.50 -14.26
CA PHE A 161 -17.22 -12.41 -15.66
C PHE A 161 -18.11 -11.40 -16.37
N TYR A 162 -17.57 -10.67 -17.32
CA TYR A 162 -18.26 -9.52 -17.91
C TYR A 162 -18.36 -9.61 -19.45
N GLY A 163 -17.90 -10.71 -20.04
CA GLY A 163 -17.96 -10.94 -21.48
C GLY A 163 -17.02 -10.06 -22.29
N LEU A 164 -17.36 -9.81 -23.53
CA LEU A 164 -16.57 -8.93 -24.40
C LEU A 164 -16.58 -7.49 -23.86
N SER A 165 -15.40 -6.97 -23.63
CA SER A 165 -15.18 -5.63 -23.08
C SER A 165 -14.03 -4.95 -23.80
N THR A 166 -14.05 -3.63 -23.89
CA THR A 166 -12.96 -2.88 -24.54
C THR A 166 -11.68 -2.92 -23.72
N LEU A 167 -10.54 -2.80 -24.39
CA LEU A 167 -9.22 -2.70 -23.77
C LEU A 167 -9.22 -1.63 -22.66
N ARG A 168 -9.80 -0.45 -22.94
CA ARG A 168 -9.96 0.65 -21.98
C ARG A 168 -10.67 0.20 -20.69
N VAL A 169 -11.82 -0.45 -20.81
CA VAL A 169 -12.59 -0.94 -19.67
C VAL A 169 -11.81 -2.01 -18.88
N GLY A 170 -11.08 -2.86 -19.60
CA GLY A 170 -10.20 -3.86 -18.97
C GLY A 170 -9.17 -3.24 -18.01
N LEU A 171 -8.52 -2.16 -18.44
CA LEU A 171 -7.56 -1.43 -17.61
C LEU A 171 -8.26 -0.65 -16.48
N GLU A 172 -9.29 0.15 -16.79
CA GLU A 172 -10.02 0.95 -15.81
C GLU A 172 -10.61 0.12 -14.67
N LYS A 173 -11.12 -1.06 -15.00
CA LYS A 173 -11.72 -1.99 -14.02
C LYS A 173 -10.74 -3.05 -13.50
N SER A 174 -9.48 -2.95 -13.89
CA SER A 174 -8.42 -3.88 -13.47
C SER A 174 -8.80 -5.37 -13.66
N ARG A 175 -9.33 -5.72 -14.86
CA ARG A 175 -9.81 -7.07 -15.18
C ARG A 175 -8.66 -8.05 -15.34
N ASN A 176 -8.56 -9.03 -14.45
CA ASN A 176 -7.49 -10.02 -14.46
C ASN A 176 -7.53 -10.90 -15.72
N LEU A 177 -8.70 -11.44 -16.03
CA LEU A 177 -8.85 -12.39 -17.16
C LEU A 177 -8.56 -11.75 -18.51
N MET A 178 -8.93 -10.49 -18.69
CA MET A 178 -8.59 -9.74 -19.89
C MET A 178 -7.07 -9.54 -19.98
N THR A 179 -6.42 -9.15 -18.89
CA THR A 179 -4.98 -8.93 -18.83
C THR A 179 -4.20 -10.20 -19.18
N VAL A 180 -4.59 -11.34 -18.60
CA VAL A 180 -3.95 -12.63 -18.90
C VAL A 180 -4.12 -13.02 -20.38
N ARG A 181 -5.30 -12.81 -20.97
CA ARG A 181 -5.53 -13.08 -22.39
C ARG A 181 -4.70 -12.17 -23.30
N ILE A 182 -4.58 -10.90 -22.94
CA ILE A 182 -3.72 -9.96 -23.67
C ILE A 182 -2.28 -10.44 -23.61
N ALA A 183 -1.76 -10.75 -22.41
CA ALA A 183 -0.40 -11.26 -22.23
C ALA A 183 -0.15 -12.56 -23.00
N GLN A 184 -1.12 -13.49 -23.00
CA GLN A 184 -1.08 -14.72 -23.76
C GLN A 184 -1.01 -14.47 -25.29
N ASN A 185 -1.82 -13.55 -25.78
CA ASN A 185 -1.86 -13.21 -27.22
C ASN A 185 -0.59 -12.48 -27.68
N LEU A 186 -0.01 -11.65 -26.82
CA LEU A 186 1.24 -10.94 -27.10
C LEU A 186 2.46 -11.89 -27.13
N GLY A 187 2.41 -12.96 -26.34
CA GLY A 187 3.52 -13.83 -26.03
C GLY A 187 4.18 -13.44 -24.71
N VAL A 188 4.34 -14.44 -23.84
CA VAL A 188 4.90 -14.22 -22.50
C VAL A 188 6.38 -13.82 -22.53
N ASP A 189 7.11 -14.29 -23.53
CA ASP A 189 8.49 -13.89 -23.84
C ASP A 189 8.61 -12.38 -24.10
N LYS A 190 7.70 -11.81 -24.89
CA LYS A 190 7.67 -10.36 -25.14
C LYS A 190 7.35 -9.57 -23.87
N VAL A 191 6.39 -10.06 -23.06
CA VAL A 191 6.05 -9.44 -21.79
C VAL A 191 7.24 -9.44 -20.84
N ALA A 192 7.94 -10.58 -20.72
CA ALA A 192 9.15 -10.72 -19.91
C ALA A 192 10.24 -9.75 -20.39
N LYS A 193 10.53 -9.75 -21.70
CA LYS A 193 11.51 -8.84 -22.30
C LYS A 193 11.18 -7.37 -22.01
N PHE A 194 9.96 -6.95 -22.25
CA PHE A 194 9.49 -5.57 -22.01
C PHE A 194 9.63 -5.17 -20.54
N SER A 195 9.28 -6.07 -19.61
CA SER A 195 9.43 -5.81 -18.18
C SER A 195 10.90 -5.64 -17.75
N LYS A 196 11.81 -6.37 -18.39
CA LYS A 196 13.26 -6.25 -18.18
C LYS A 196 13.81 -4.95 -18.76
N GLU A 197 13.39 -4.55 -19.94
CA GLU A 197 13.79 -3.28 -20.59
C GLU A 197 13.37 -2.08 -19.73
N LEU A 198 12.19 -2.13 -19.11
CA LEU A 198 11.69 -1.13 -18.17
C LEU A 198 12.31 -1.23 -16.77
N LYS A 199 13.21 -2.19 -16.53
CA LYS A 199 13.85 -2.45 -15.23
C LYS A 199 12.85 -2.70 -14.09
N ILE A 200 11.70 -3.29 -14.40
CA ILE A 200 10.69 -3.70 -13.39
C ILE A 200 11.14 -5.01 -12.76
N TYR A 201 11.66 -5.91 -13.57
CA TYR A 201 12.24 -7.18 -13.16
C TYR A 201 13.63 -7.37 -13.78
N ASP A 202 14.59 -7.82 -13.00
CA ASP A 202 15.93 -8.14 -13.50
C ASP A 202 15.94 -9.46 -14.30
N ASN A 203 15.26 -10.47 -13.78
CA ASN A 203 15.13 -11.81 -14.38
C ASN A 203 13.65 -12.25 -14.32
N PRO A 204 12.81 -11.72 -15.23
CA PRO A 204 11.41 -12.09 -15.27
C PRO A 204 11.21 -13.54 -15.69
N GLU A 205 10.35 -14.25 -14.99
CA GLU A 205 9.90 -15.57 -15.40
C GLU A 205 8.96 -15.46 -16.61
N GLU A 206 9.12 -16.36 -17.57
CA GLU A 206 8.25 -16.44 -18.75
C GLU A 206 6.95 -17.21 -18.43
N LEU A 207 6.24 -16.76 -17.40
CA LEU A 207 4.96 -17.31 -16.97
C LEU A 207 3.85 -16.26 -17.08
N LEU A 208 2.66 -16.69 -17.49
CA LEU A 208 1.51 -15.77 -17.61
C LEU A 208 1.10 -15.14 -16.27
N SER A 209 1.46 -15.74 -15.15
CA SER A 209 1.25 -15.17 -13.81
C SER A 209 1.98 -13.85 -13.57
N ILE A 210 3.04 -13.55 -14.35
CA ILE A 210 3.72 -12.24 -14.30
C ILE A 210 2.77 -11.07 -14.64
N SER A 211 1.68 -11.35 -15.35
CA SER A 211 0.71 -10.34 -15.80
C SER A 211 -0.27 -9.87 -14.71
N LEU A 212 -0.24 -10.47 -13.50
CA LEU A 212 -1.19 -10.19 -12.43
C LEU A 212 -0.55 -9.75 -11.12
#